data_1f87f888b604e9a9649056023b20c915
#
_entry.id   1f87f888b604e9a9649056023b20c915
#
_cell.length_a   1.000
_cell.length_b   1.000
_cell.length_c   1.000
_cell.angle_alpha   90.00
_cell.angle_beta   90.00
_cell.angle_gamma   90.00
#
_symmetry.space_group_name_H-M   'P 1'
#
loop_
_entity.id
_entity.type
_entity.pdbx_description
1 polymer ?
#
loop_
_entity_poly.entity_id
_entity_poly.type
_entity_poly.pdbx_seq_one_letter_code
_entity_poly.pdbx_strand_id
1 'polypeptide(L)'
;MPEMSTNSSRRWLYGIGAFVVAVIVIVAAALVVNRSNGSDIEAAEEIAAASPVVGAVPAEGADSSAPDTDAVASALAGPAADGALGQVTGHVTDVATGEEIWSANPDRTLVPASATKLTTATAALLTLPVDDRVETSVLAGDEPGQVILRGGGDVTLQRSEDSGFFTDAPTIEDLAGQVTEALGGQAVTSVVVDNSVREGDLFNSTWSTDDIGAGNVAPLGAVMLDAGRTDPTENYSPRSNTPAADAGHALADALGAAGASVSVSEDPVGEEADGDGSDNGDEAADALGTVYSAPLGTRLRDMMLHSDNLLAEAVGREVAAARGKSATFSGATDAILETLGEAGIDVDKAVLKDCSGMSEDNRLSARILDGVLALAAGSPVSDDVDDSADGDIADRAAELRLLLDALPVAAADGTLSDRYLSGSGAESAAGRVRAKTGTLDGVNALAGTLTTDSGRVLTFAFLSNGSDQDAGRAALDRLAAALRKV
;
A
#
# COMPACT_ATOMS: atom_id res chain seq x y z
N MET A 1 7.05 72.49 -57.85
CA MET A 1 6.72 71.06 -57.91
C MET A 1 8.04 70.25 -57.85
N PRO A 2 8.34 69.58 -56.80
CA PRO A 2 9.41 68.53 -56.79
C PRO A 2 8.80 67.18 -56.83
N GLU A 3 9.40 66.31 -57.65
CA GLU A 3 9.11 64.91 -57.85
C GLU A 3 9.39 64.11 -56.56
N MET A 4 8.42 63.35 -56.11
CA MET A 4 8.60 62.39 -55.01
C MET A 4 9.09 61.07 -55.51
N SER A 5 10.25 60.69 -54.96
CA SER A 5 11.07 59.54 -55.24
C SER A 5 10.35 58.23 -54.92
N THR A 6 10.25 57.32 -55.92
CA THR A 6 9.70 55.95 -55.85
C THR A 6 10.67 54.91 -55.28
N ASN A 7 11.58 55.25 -54.34
CA ASN A 7 12.67 54.37 -53.95
C ASN A 7 12.52 53.73 -52.54
N SER A 8 11.40 54.02 -51.87
CA SER A 8 11.16 53.52 -50.48
C SER A 8 10.53 52.13 -50.44
N SER A 9 9.66 51.80 -51.39
CA SER A 9 8.91 50.52 -51.41
C SER A 9 9.74 49.31 -51.82
N ARG A 10 10.79 49.48 -52.66
CA ARG A 10 11.69 48.37 -53.06
C ARG A 10 12.61 47.94 -51.91
N ARG A 11 13.08 48.82 -51.05
CA ARG A 11 13.92 48.47 -49.89
C ARG A 11 13.15 47.68 -48.88
N TRP A 12 11.85 47.91 -48.68
CA TRP A 12 10.99 47.21 -47.74
C TRP A 12 10.73 45.76 -48.23
N LEU A 13 10.51 45.56 -49.53
CA LEU A 13 10.33 44.23 -50.12
C LEU A 13 11.61 43.33 -50.05
N TYR A 14 12.78 43.94 -50.17
CA TYR A 14 14.07 43.19 -50.01
C TYR A 14 14.33 42.86 -48.51
N GLY A 15 13.89 43.72 -47.57
CA GLY A 15 13.99 43.45 -46.17
C GLY A 15 13.10 42.29 -45.71
N ILE A 16 11.85 42.19 -46.19
CA ILE A 16 10.92 41.10 -45.91
C ILE A 16 11.42 39.79 -46.54
N GLY A 17 11.91 39.85 -47.80
CA GLY A 17 12.48 38.69 -48.48
C GLY A 17 13.69 38.12 -47.72
N ALA A 18 14.60 38.98 -47.23
CA ALA A 18 15.76 38.55 -46.45
C ALA A 18 15.38 37.95 -45.11
N PHE A 19 14.34 38.48 -44.43
CA PHE A 19 13.84 37.94 -43.15
C PHE A 19 13.19 36.59 -43.34
N VAL A 20 12.37 36.37 -44.38
CA VAL A 20 11.75 35.08 -44.68
C VAL A 20 12.79 34.01 -44.99
N VAL A 21 13.82 34.37 -45.79
CA VAL A 21 14.93 33.42 -46.08
C VAL A 21 15.71 33.10 -44.81
N ALA A 22 15.96 34.08 -43.93
CA ALA A 22 16.65 33.81 -42.65
C ALA A 22 15.83 32.89 -41.74
N VAL A 23 14.51 33.07 -41.65
CA VAL A 23 13.61 32.19 -40.86
C VAL A 23 13.59 30.77 -41.45
N ILE A 24 13.53 30.62 -42.79
CA ILE A 24 13.56 29.29 -43.43
C ILE A 24 14.91 28.60 -43.17
N VAL A 25 16.02 29.32 -43.22
CA VAL A 25 17.34 28.75 -42.90
C VAL A 25 17.47 28.33 -41.44
N ILE A 26 16.91 29.12 -40.50
CA ILE A 26 16.90 28.80 -39.09
C ILE A 26 16.02 27.57 -38.83
N VAL A 27 14.84 27.47 -39.43
CA VAL A 27 13.95 26.32 -39.29
C VAL A 27 14.59 25.08 -39.95
N ALA A 28 15.22 25.22 -41.12
CA ALA A 28 15.92 24.11 -41.73
C ALA A 28 17.14 23.64 -40.92
N ALA A 29 17.91 24.56 -40.34
CA ALA A 29 18.99 24.24 -39.42
C ALA A 29 18.50 23.58 -38.14
N ALA A 30 17.39 24.04 -37.53
CA ALA A 30 16.75 23.42 -36.37
C ALA A 30 16.26 21.99 -36.69
N LEU A 31 15.67 21.79 -37.86
CA LEU A 31 15.25 20.46 -38.36
C LEU A 31 16.42 19.51 -38.60
N VAL A 32 17.55 20.02 -39.11
CA VAL A 32 18.78 19.23 -39.32
C VAL A 32 19.43 18.90 -38.00
N VAL A 33 19.49 19.83 -37.02
CA VAL A 33 20.01 19.60 -35.68
C VAL A 33 19.11 18.61 -34.93
N ASN A 34 17.79 18.72 -35.07
CA ASN A 34 16.85 17.77 -34.45
C ASN A 34 16.93 16.36 -35.11
N ARG A 35 17.33 16.28 -36.40
CA ARG A 35 17.55 14.99 -37.06
C ARG A 35 18.94 14.41 -36.79
N SER A 36 19.94 15.24 -36.53
CA SER A 36 21.30 14.77 -36.19
C SER A 36 21.45 14.47 -34.68
N ASN A 37 20.53 14.95 -33.82
CA ASN A 37 20.43 14.54 -32.43
C ASN A 37 19.46 13.36 -32.19
N GLY A 38 18.84 12.84 -33.25
CA GLY A 38 18.30 11.49 -33.25
C GLY A 38 19.49 10.53 -33.28
N SER A 39 20.16 10.36 -32.13
CA SER A 39 20.93 9.15 -31.90
C SER A 39 19.97 8.00 -32.18
N ASP A 40 20.34 7.10 -33.07
CA ASP A 40 19.81 5.77 -33.10
C ASP A 40 19.99 5.21 -31.69
N ILE A 41 18.96 5.33 -30.89
CA ILE A 41 18.86 4.54 -29.67
C ILE A 41 18.61 3.15 -30.27
N GLU A 42 19.69 2.39 -30.52
CA GLU A 42 19.58 0.95 -30.58
C GLU A 42 18.73 0.55 -29.41
N ALA A 43 17.59 -0.10 -29.68
CA ALA A 43 16.73 -0.60 -28.61
C ALA A 43 17.65 -1.32 -27.63
N ALA A 44 17.74 -0.82 -26.40
CA ALA A 44 18.55 -1.48 -25.40
C ALA A 44 18.14 -2.94 -25.41
N GLU A 45 19.12 -3.85 -25.49
CA GLU A 45 18.84 -5.28 -25.33
C GLU A 45 17.92 -5.41 -24.13
N GLU A 46 16.81 -6.12 -24.33
CA GLU A 46 15.83 -6.39 -23.28
C GLU A 46 16.61 -6.90 -22.07
N ILE A 47 16.73 -6.06 -21.03
CA ILE A 47 17.41 -6.46 -19.80
C ILE A 47 16.58 -7.63 -19.31
N ALA A 48 17.13 -8.82 -19.38
CA ALA A 48 16.49 -10.02 -18.85
C ALA A 48 16.02 -9.68 -17.43
N ALA A 49 14.75 -9.92 -17.14
CA ALA A 49 14.21 -9.71 -15.80
C ALA A 49 15.19 -10.33 -14.81
N ALA A 50 15.63 -9.53 -13.83
CA ALA A 50 16.55 -10.01 -12.82
C ALA A 50 15.93 -11.27 -12.22
N SER A 51 16.64 -12.39 -12.28
CA SER A 51 16.19 -13.60 -11.60
C SER A 51 15.92 -13.23 -10.15
N PRO A 52 14.77 -13.59 -9.58
CA PRO A 52 14.50 -13.28 -8.19
C PRO A 52 15.67 -13.83 -7.37
N VAL A 53 16.32 -12.97 -6.59
CA VAL A 53 17.32 -13.41 -5.62
C VAL A 53 16.53 -14.12 -4.53
N VAL A 54 16.42 -15.43 -4.65
CA VAL A 54 15.72 -16.28 -3.68
C VAL A 54 16.59 -16.36 -2.43
N GLY A 55 16.04 -15.89 -1.31
CA GLY A 55 16.62 -15.98 0.01
C GLY A 55 17.54 -14.80 0.36
N ALA A 56 17.56 -14.42 1.64
CA ALA A 56 18.65 -13.65 2.22
C ALA A 56 19.90 -14.52 2.19
N VAL A 57 20.71 -14.40 1.12
CA VAL A 57 22.00 -15.08 1.06
C VAL A 57 22.90 -14.42 2.09
N PRO A 58 23.42 -15.12 3.11
CA PRO A 58 24.42 -14.56 4.00
C PRO A 58 25.59 -14.05 3.15
N ALA A 59 26.16 -12.91 3.53
CA ALA A 59 27.36 -12.41 2.85
C ALA A 59 28.43 -13.51 2.84
N GLU A 60 29.12 -13.71 1.68
CA GLU A 60 30.19 -14.69 1.60
C GLU A 60 31.21 -14.40 2.73
N GLY A 61 31.36 -15.35 3.66
CA GLY A 61 32.22 -15.21 4.83
C GLY A 61 31.50 -14.88 6.14
N ALA A 62 30.15 -14.79 6.15
CA ALA A 62 29.41 -14.75 7.41
C ALA A 62 29.67 -16.04 8.19
N ASP A 63 29.95 -15.90 9.49
CA ASP A 63 30.05 -17.06 10.38
C ASP A 63 28.73 -17.83 10.34
N SER A 64 28.77 -19.11 9.93
CA SER A 64 27.59 -19.95 9.82
C SER A 64 27.07 -20.45 11.18
N SER A 65 27.78 -20.16 12.26
CA SER A 65 27.31 -20.49 13.62
C SER A 65 26.16 -19.56 14.02
N ALA A 66 25.13 -20.12 14.66
CA ALA A 66 24.07 -19.31 15.27
C ALA A 66 24.66 -18.27 16.23
N PRO A 67 24.03 -17.07 16.38
CA PRO A 67 24.46 -16.08 17.36
C PRO A 67 24.49 -16.73 18.76
N ASP A 68 25.50 -16.36 19.55
CA ASP A 68 25.55 -16.76 20.95
C ASP A 68 24.35 -16.13 21.70
N THR A 69 23.38 -16.95 22.09
CA THR A 69 22.16 -16.50 22.77
C THR A 69 22.45 -15.77 24.09
N ASP A 70 23.54 -16.09 24.79
CA ASP A 70 23.97 -15.40 25.99
C ASP A 70 24.50 -13.98 25.66
N ALA A 71 25.19 -13.84 24.51
CA ALA A 71 25.62 -12.52 24.01
C ALA A 71 24.43 -11.67 23.59
N VAL A 72 23.45 -12.26 22.90
CA VAL A 72 22.19 -11.56 22.54
C VAL A 72 21.44 -11.13 23.78
N ALA A 73 21.21 -12.02 24.75
CA ALA A 73 20.55 -11.71 26.00
C ALA A 73 21.27 -10.59 26.78
N SER A 74 22.60 -10.62 26.80
CA SER A 74 23.41 -9.58 27.44
C SER A 74 23.29 -8.21 26.74
N ALA A 75 23.28 -8.19 25.41
CA ALA A 75 23.12 -6.98 24.62
C ALA A 75 21.74 -6.31 24.80
N LEU A 76 20.69 -7.14 24.93
CA LEU A 76 19.31 -6.68 25.06
C LEU A 76 18.89 -6.41 26.51
N ALA A 77 19.64 -6.91 27.53
CA ALA A 77 19.26 -6.80 28.94
C ALA A 77 18.97 -5.35 29.39
N GLY A 78 19.85 -4.41 29.01
CA GLY A 78 19.66 -3.00 29.33
C GLY A 78 18.49 -2.35 28.57
N PRO A 79 18.49 -2.39 27.22
CA PRO A 79 17.38 -1.85 26.43
C PRO A 79 16.00 -2.46 26.75
N ALA A 80 15.92 -3.77 27.00
CA ALA A 80 14.64 -4.42 27.35
C ALA A 80 14.14 -4.06 28.75
N ALA A 81 15.01 -3.62 29.63
CA ALA A 81 14.65 -3.15 30.97
C ALA A 81 14.35 -1.64 31.04
N ASP A 82 14.32 -0.93 29.90
CA ASP A 82 14.00 0.49 29.85
C ASP A 82 12.54 0.71 30.33
N GLY A 83 12.37 1.47 31.41
CA GLY A 83 11.05 1.75 31.98
C GLY A 83 10.08 2.47 31.04
N ALA A 84 10.59 3.12 29.99
CA ALA A 84 9.78 3.73 28.95
C ALA A 84 8.99 2.73 28.10
N LEU A 85 9.37 1.45 28.11
CA LEU A 85 8.65 0.37 27.37
C LEU A 85 7.34 -0.05 28.02
N GLY A 86 7.08 0.28 29.30
CA GLY A 86 5.88 -0.19 30.01
C GLY A 86 5.82 -1.73 30.04
N GLN A 87 4.74 -2.29 29.53
CA GLN A 87 4.59 -3.74 29.36
C GLN A 87 5.19 -4.12 28.00
N VAL A 88 6.37 -4.72 27.99
CA VAL A 88 7.05 -5.16 26.76
C VAL A 88 6.90 -6.65 26.53
N THR A 89 6.67 -7.03 25.28
CA THR A 89 6.90 -8.39 24.77
C THR A 89 7.80 -8.34 23.56
N GLY A 90 8.55 -9.42 23.34
CA GLY A 90 9.48 -9.47 22.21
C GLY A 90 9.80 -10.89 21.78
N HIS A 91 10.13 -11.04 20.51
CA HIS A 91 10.60 -12.28 19.89
C HIS A 91 11.61 -11.92 18.80
N VAL A 92 12.70 -12.66 18.71
CA VAL A 92 13.77 -12.47 17.72
C VAL A 92 14.20 -13.82 17.18
N THR A 93 14.20 -13.96 15.86
CA THR A 93 14.58 -15.18 15.15
C THR A 93 15.80 -14.91 14.26
N ASP A 94 16.74 -15.85 14.24
CA ASP A 94 17.80 -15.91 13.25
C ASP A 94 17.28 -16.52 11.95
N VAL A 95 17.32 -15.74 10.86
CA VAL A 95 16.72 -16.15 9.57
C VAL A 95 17.40 -17.39 9.00
N ALA A 96 18.71 -17.55 9.19
CA ALA A 96 19.46 -18.63 8.58
C ALA A 96 19.22 -19.99 9.24
N THR A 97 18.90 -20.00 10.55
CA THR A 97 18.69 -21.23 11.31
C THR A 97 17.23 -21.48 11.69
N GLY A 98 16.37 -20.43 11.64
CA GLY A 98 15.01 -20.48 12.16
C GLY A 98 14.93 -20.50 13.70
N GLU A 99 16.07 -20.43 14.40
CA GLU A 99 16.10 -20.50 15.86
C GLU A 99 15.64 -19.21 16.52
N GLU A 100 14.83 -19.32 17.60
CA GLU A 100 14.60 -18.22 18.53
C GLU A 100 15.91 -17.91 19.26
N ILE A 101 16.46 -16.71 19.04
CA ILE A 101 17.72 -16.28 19.68
C ILE A 101 17.48 -15.39 20.89
N TRP A 102 16.28 -14.83 21.03
CA TRP A 102 15.88 -14.05 22.21
C TRP A 102 14.35 -13.91 22.27
N SER A 103 13.82 -13.94 23.48
CA SER A 103 12.42 -13.63 23.69
C SER A 103 12.15 -13.02 25.08
N ALA A 104 11.04 -12.27 25.17
CA ALA A 104 10.49 -11.72 26.41
C ALA A 104 8.95 -11.86 26.35
N ASN A 105 8.39 -12.82 27.08
CA ASN A 105 6.97 -13.10 27.09
C ASN A 105 6.36 -13.20 25.68
N PRO A 106 6.95 -13.96 24.74
CA PRO A 106 6.65 -13.89 23.31
C PRO A 106 5.20 -14.27 22.97
N ASP A 107 4.55 -15.10 23.77
CA ASP A 107 3.18 -15.59 23.59
C ASP A 107 2.11 -14.74 24.29
N ARG A 108 2.55 -13.72 25.03
CA ARG A 108 1.62 -12.77 25.64
C ARG A 108 1.10 -11.83 24.57
N THR A 109 -0.21 -11.82 24.39
CA THR A 109 -0.87 -10.90 23.44
C THR A 109 -0.99 -9.49 24.03
N LEU A 110 -0.68 -8.50 23.23
CA LEU A 110 -0.82 -7.09 23.51
C LEU A 110 -1.59 -6.41 22.36
N VAL A 111 -1.96 -5.15 22.53
CA VAL A 111 -2.47 -4.32 21.42
C VAL A 111 -1.32 -4.05 20.45
N PRO A 112 -1.43 -4.47 19.18
CA PRO A 112 -0.33 -4.38 18.22
C PRO A 112 -0.28 -3.04 17.47
N ALA A 113 -1.34 -2.23 17.54
CA ALA A 113 -1.53 -1.08 16.68
C ALA A 113 -1.29 -1.46 15.19
N SER A 114 -0.74 -0.57 14.39
CA SER A 114 -0.52 -0.81 12.94
C SER A 114 0.49 -1.91 12.60
N ALA A 115 1.14 -2.57 13.59
CA ALA A 115 1.87 -3.81 13.31
C ALA A 115 0.94 -4.96 12.83
N THR A 116 -0.37 -4.86 13.10
CA THR A 116 -1.42 -5.72 12.53
C THR A 116 -1.34 -5.80 10.99
N LYS A 117 -0.94 -4.72 10.31
CA LYS A 117 -0.82 -4.71 8.85
C LYS A 117 0.17 -5.74 8.29
N LEU A 118 1.10 -6.24 9.12
CA LEU A 118 1.96 -7.37 8.75
C LEU A 118 1.12 -8.62 8.49
N THR A 119 0.13 -8.89 9.34
CA THR A 119 -0.76 -10.07 9.18
C THR A 119 -1.67 -9.91 7.96
N THR A 120 -2.18 -8.71 7.73
CA THR A 120 -3.01 -8.38 6.56
C THR A 120 -2.24 -8.53 5.26
N ALA A 121 -1.03 -7.95 5.18
CA ALA A 121 -0.17 -8.05 4.00
C ALA A 121 0.27 -9.51 3.73
N THR A 122 0.61 -10.26 4.78
CA THR A 122 0.95 -11.69 4.66
C THR A 122 -0.22 -12.49 4.09
N ALA A 123 -1.42 -12.31 4.65
CA ALA A 123 -2.60 -13.01 4.16
C ALA A 123 -2.94 -12.62 2.71
N ALA A 124 -2.79 -11.34 2.35
CA ALA A 124 -3.01 -10.89 0.98
C ALA A 124 -2.03 -11.55 -0.01
N LEU A 125 -0.73 -11.57 0.30
CA LEU A 125 0.29 -12.18 -0.55
C LEU A 125 0.15 -13.70 -0.68
N LEU A 126 -0.43 -14.38 0.32
CA LEU A 126 -0.71 -15.82 0.27
C LEU A 126 -2.04 -16.18 -0.41
N THR A 127 -2.90 -15.18 -0.68
CA THR A 127 -4.26 -15.43 -1.18
C THR A 127 -4.49 -14.84 -2.56
N LEU A 128 -3.89 -13.70 -2.86
CA LEU A 128 -4.12 -12.91 -4.06
C LEU A 128 -2.86 -12.84 -4.93
N PRO A 129 -2.97 -12.84 -6.26
CA PRO A 129 -1.85 -12.56 -7.14
C PRO A 129 -1.27 -11.15 -6.88
N VAL A 130 0.06 -11.04 -6.90
CA VAL A 130 0.77 -9.78 -6.61
C VAL A 130 0.47 -8.67 -7.62
N ASP A 131 0.08 -9.03 -8.83
CA ASP A 131 -0.30 -8.14 -9.94
C ASP A 131 -1.82 -7.91 -10.03
N ASP A 132 -2.59 -8.45 -9.09
CA ASP A 132 -4.03 -8.27 -9.04
C ASP A 132 -4.43 -6.81 -8.87
N ARG A 133 -5.53 -6.41 -9.54
CA ARG A 133 -6.01 -5.03 -9.59
C ARG A 133 -7.50 -4.97 -9.32
N VAL A 134 -7.92 -3.96 -8.61
CA VAL A 134 -9.34 -3.70 -8.32
C VAL A 134 -9.91 -2.82 -9.44
N GLU A 135 -11.02 -3.26 -10.00
CA GLU A 135 -11.75 -2.55 -11.04
C GLU A 135 -12.65 -1.45 -10.45
N THR A 136 -12.72 -0.32 -11.14
CA THR A 136 -13.76 0.70 -10.97
C THR A 136 -14.35 1.01 -12.33
N SER A 137 -15.66 0.80 -12.51
CA SER A 137 -16.31 0.96 -13.80
C SER A 137 -17.51 1.91 -13.73
N VAL A 138 -17.89 2.44 -14.89
CA VAL A 138 -19.13 3.22 -15.06
C VAL A 138 -19.99 2.52 -16.08
N LEU A 139 -21.23 2.24 -15.70
CA LEU A 139 -22.25 1.61 -16.54
C LEU A 139 -23.35 2.61 -16.91
N ALA A 140 -24.08 2.32 -17.98
CA ALA A 140 -25.33 3.02 -18.25
C ALA A 140 -26.39 2.62 -17.20
N GLY A 141 -27.12 3.59 -16.66
CA GLY A 141 -28.25 3.32 -15.79
C GLY A 141 -29.54 3.10 -16.55
N ASP A 142 -30.60 2.69 -15.85
CA ASP A 142 -31.91 2.37 -16.42
C ASP A 142 -32.66 3.62 -16.93
N GLU A 143 -32.35 4.79 -16.37
CA GLU A 143 -33.02 6.05 -16.75
C GLU A 143 -32.15 6.86 -17.73
N PRO A 144 -32.78 7.60 -18.66
CA PRO A 144 -32.03 8.44 -19.57
C PRO A 144 -31.16 9.48 -18.84
N GLY A 145 -29.85 9.47 -19.12
CA GLY A 145 -28.88 10.34 -18.47
C GLY A 145 -28.42 9.88 -17.09
N GLN A 146 -28.81 8.70 -16.64
CA GLN A 146 -28.26 8.06 -15.45
C GLN A 146 -27.01 7.27 -15.80
N VAL A 147 -26.01 7.36 -14.95
CA VAL A 147 -24.81 6.52 -14.96
C VAL A 147 -24.61 5.88 -13.59
N ILE A 148 -24.07 4.67 -13.56
CA ILE A 148 -23.79 3.92 -12.34
C ILE A 148 -22.28 3.85 -12.19
N LEU A 149 -21.73 4.43 -11.11
CA LEU A 149 -20.35 4.28 -10.71
C LEU A 149 -20.22 3.03 -9.83
N ARG A 150 -19.70 1.95 -10.38
CA ARG A 150 -19.52 0.67 -9.67
C ARG A 150 -18.10 0.60 -9.11
N GLY A 151 -17.98 0.51 -7.79
CA GLY A 151 -16.71 0.32 -7.10
C GLY A 151 -16.43 -1.15 -6.82
N GLY A 152 -15.27 -1.66 -7.24
CA GLY A 152 -14.80 -3.00 -6.87
C GLY A 152 -14.14 -3.07 -5.49
N GLY A 153 -14.02 -1.93 -4.80
CA GLY A 153 -13.36 -1.85 -3.50
C GLY A 153 -12.10 -0.99 -3.48
N ASP A 154 -11.77 -0.30 -4.58
CA ASP A 154 -10.59 0.56 -4.63
C ASP A 154 -10.79 1.84 -3.81
N VAL A 155 -9.90 2.03 -2.83
CA VAL A 155 -9.86 3.23 -2.00
C VAL A 155 -8.77 4.22 -2.45
N THR A 156 -8.03 3.89 -3.50
CA THR A 156 -6.85 4.66 -3.94
C THR A 156 -7.13 5.60 -5.09
N LEU A 157 -8.34 5.53 -5.72
CA LEU A 157 -8.72 6.36 -6.86
C LEU A 157 -8.42 7.85 -6.55
N GLN A 158 -7.92 8.59 -7.54
CA GLN A 158 -7.59 10.00 -7.38
C GLN A 158 -8.31 10.87 -8.41
N ARG A 159 -8.32 12.20 -8.24
CA ARG A 159 -9.03 13.10 -9.16
C ARG A 159 -8.34 13.20 -10.51
N SER A 160 -7.02 13.39 -10.49
CA SER A 160 -6.15 13.53 -11.68
C SER A 160 -4.73 13.10 -11.36
N GLU A 161 -3.89 12.84 -12.36
CA GLU A 161 -2.53 12.30 -12.21
C GLU A 161 -1.63 13.08 -11.23
N ASP A 162 -1.77 14.40 -11.14
CA ASP A 162 -0.91 15.25 -10.31
C ASP A 162 -1.48 15.55 -8.90
N SER A 163 -2.60 14.94 -8.52
CA SER A 163 -3.35 15.36 -7.34
C SER A 163 -3.57 14.29 -6.27
N GLY A 164 -3.03 13.09 -6.45
CA GLY A 164 -3.32 11.94 -5.60
C GLY A 164 -2.27 11.67 -4.54
N PHE A 165 -2.66 10.84 -3.56
CA PHE A 165 -1.79 10.39 -2.48
C PHE A 165 -1.07 9.08 -2.82
N PHE A 166 -1.74 8.16 -3.51
CA PHE A 166 -1.25 6.79 -3.73
C PHE A 166 -0.46 6.66 -5.04
N THR A 167 0.49 5.72 -5.06
CA THR A 167 1.37 5.45 -6.19
C THR A 167 0.59 4.76 -7.32
N ASP A 168 0.74 5.25 -8.55
CA ASP A 168 0.15 4.67 -9.78
C ASP A 168 -1.37 4.41 -9.67
N ALA A 169 -2.06 5.22 -8.88
CA ALA A 169 -3.51 5.09 -8.69
C ALA A 169 -4.28 5.56 -9.93
N PRO A 170 -5.44 4.96 -10.24
CA PRO A 170 -6.28 5.38 -11.36
C PRO A 170 -6.93 6.74 -11.08
N THR A 171 -7.42 7.41 -12.14
CA THR A 171 -8.02 8.73 -12.00
C THR A 171 -9.47 8.79 -12.41
N ILE A 172 -10.23 9.66 -11.73
CA ILE A 172 -11.59 10.04 -12.17
C ILE A 172 -11.55 10.73 -13.54
N GLU A 173 -10.46 11.48 -13.83
CA GLU A 173 -10.31 12.17 -15.10
C GLU A 173 -10.26 11.19 -16.27
N ASP A 174 -9.46 10.12 -16.18
CA ASP A 174 -9.38 9.07 -17.20
C ASP A 174 -10.73 8.34 -17.35
N LEU A 175 -11.34 7.98 -16.23
CA LEU A 175 -12.64 7.31 -16.23
C LEU A 175 -13.72 8.18 -16.90
N ALA A 176 -13.79 9.46 -16.55
CA ALA A 176 -14.73 10.40 -17.13
C ALA A 176 -14.46 10.66 -18.63
N GLY A 177 -13.20 10.62 -19.05
CA GLY A 177 -12.81 10.73 -20.46
C GLY A 177 -13.42 9.59 -21.29
N GLN A 178 -13.27 8.34 -20.83
CA GLN A 178 -13.85 7.15 -21.47
C GLN A 178 -15.37 7.24 -21.52
N VAL A 179 -16.03 7.58 -20.39
CA VAL A 179 -17.49 7.74 -20.28
C VAL A 179 -17.99 8.81 -21.24
N THR A 180 -17.29 9.96 -21.34
CA THR A 180 -17.68 11.04 -22.25
C THR A 180 -17.65 10.62 -23.72
N GLU A 181 -16.62 9.84 -24.11
CA GLU A 181 -16.49 9.29 -25.45
C GLU A 181 -17.64 8.29 -25.74
N ALA A 182 -17.90 7.37 -24.81
CA ALA A 182 -18.93 6.35 -24.95
C ALA A 182 -20.34 6.96 -25.03
N LEU A 183 -20.62 8.01 -24.24
CA LEU A 183 -21.92 8.69 -24.24
C LEU A 183 -22.19 9.49 -25.53
N GLY A 184 -21.16 9.83 -26.31
CA GLY A 184 -21.32 10.51 -27.60
C GLY A 184 -22.04 11.87 -27.53
N GLY A 185 -21.97 12.56 -26.38
CA GLY A 185 -22.60 13.86 -26.14
C GLY A 185 -23.96 13.80 -25.44
N GLN A 186 -24.39 12.64 -24.96
CA GLN A 186 -25.54 12.53 -24.06
C GLN A 186 -25.23 13.21 -22.73
N ALA A 187 -26.18 13.97 -22.22
CA ALA A 187 -26.00 14.66 -20.94
C ALA A 187 -26.24 13.70 -19.76
N VAL A 188 -25.35 13.73 -18.78
CA VAL A 188 -25.54 13.04 -17.50
C VAL A 188 -26.39 13.91 -16.57
N THR A 189 -27.42 13.34 -15.96
CA THR A 189 -28.34 14.00 -15.03
C THR A 189 -28.34 13.39 -13.64
N SER A 190 -27.85 12.15 -13.52
CA SER A 190 -27.72 11.45 -12.22
C SER A 190 -26.55 10.47 -12.23
N VAL A 191 -25.90 10.32 -11.08
CA VAL A 191 -24.88 9.32 -10.78
C VAL A 191 -25.37 8.50 -9.61
N VAL A 192 -25.43 7.20 -9.79
CA VAL A 192 -25.68 6.24 -8.69
C VAL A 192 -24.36 5.54 -8.39
N VAL A 193 -23.90 5.63 -7.16
CA VAL A 193 -22.71 4.90 -6.71
C VAL A 193 -23.16 3.54 -6.20
N ASP A 194 -22.71 2.48 -6.85
CA ASP A 194 -22.92 1.10 -6.41
C ASP A 194 -21.86 0.75 -5.35
N ASN A 195 -22.31 0.64 -4.09
CA ASN A 195 -21.48 0.37 -2.92
C ASN A 195 -21.62 -1.10 -2.44
N SER A 196 -22.32 -1.93 -3.20
CA SER A 196 -22.78 -3.27 -2.79
C SER A 196 -21.66 -4.27 -2.50
N VAL A 197 -20.46 -4.07 -3.04
CA VAL A 197 -19.29 -4.91 -2.71
C VAL A 197 -18.89 -4.81 -1.23
N ARG A 198 -19.35 -3.76 -0.52
CA ARG A 198 -19.14 -3.56 0.91
C ARG A 198 -20.31 -4.09 1.71
N GLU A 199 -20.15 -5.27 2.26
CA GLU A 199 -21.15 -5.89 3.11
C GLU A 199 -21.08 -5.41 4.57
N GLY A 200 -22.24 -5.27 5.22
CA GLY A 200 -22.35 -4.93 6.64
C GLY A 200 -21.96 -3.48 6.95
N ASP A 201 -21.48 -3.25 8.17
CA ASP A 201 -21.13 -1.91 8.64
C ASP A 201 -19.93 -1.33 7.84
N LEU A 202 -20.07 -0.08 7.38
CA LEU A 202 -18.98 0.64 6.68
C LEU A 202 -17.97 1.27 7.64
N PHE A 203 -18.31 1.41 8.91
CA PHE A 203 -17.46 1.95 9.97
C PHE A 203 -17.37 0.95 11.12
N ASN A 204 -16.14 0.61 11.54
CA ASN A 204 -15.94 -0.36 12.59
C ASN A 204 -16.42 0.17 13.93
N SER A 205 -17.26 -0.59 14.64
CA SER A 205 -17.87 -0.18 15.92
C SER A 205 -16.86 0.00 17.06
N THR A 206 -15.62 -0.47 16.89
CA THR A 206 -14.53 -0.30 17.87
C THR A 206 -13.69 0.95 17.63
N TRP A 207 -13.92 1.68 16.53
CA TRP A 207 -13.21 2.92 16.22
C TRP A 207 -13.91 4.13 16.83
N SER A 208 -13.13 5.18 17.12
CA SER A 208 -13.68 6.48 17.49
C SER A 208 -14.07 7.29 16.26
N THR A 209 -15.24 7.93 16.27
CA THR A 209 -15.63 8.87 15.21
C THR A 209 -14.74 10.11 15.17
N ASP A 210 -14.04 10.44 16.25
CA ASP A 210 -13.07 11.54 16.27
C ASP A 210 -11.86 11.26 15.36
N ASP A 211 -11.57 9.98 15.10
CA ASP A 211 -10.49 9.55 14.21
C ASP A 211 -10.75 9.90 12.75
N ILE A 212 -11.98 10.17 12.35
CA ILE A 212 -12.31 10.70 11.01
C ILE A 212 -11.69 12.09 10.85
N GLY A 213 -11.92 12.97 11.82
CA GLY A 213 -11.34 14.31 11.84
C GLY A 213 -9.84 14.33 12.04
N ALA A 214 -9.29 13.34 12.74
CA ALA A 214 -7.86 13.15 12.96
C ALA A 214 -7.14 12.55 11.72
N GLY A 215 -7.89 12.13 10.69
CA GLY A 215 -7.31 11.61 9.44
C GLY A 215 -6.95 10.13 9.47
N ASN A 216 -7.37 9.38 10.49
CA ASN A 216 -6.99 7.98 10.67
C ASN A 216 -7.93 7.01 9.95
N VAL A 217 -9.24 7.26 9.96
CA VAL A 217 -10.26 6.37 9.40
C VAL A 217 -11.40 7.15 8.74
N ALA A 218 -12.21 6.46 7.93
CA ALA A 218 -13.48 6.92 7.36
C ALA A 218 -14.44 5.73 7.22
N PRO A 219 -15.73 5.94 6.92
CA PRO A 219 -16.58 4.88 6.41
C PRO A 219 -15.97 4.29 5.13
N LEU A 220 -15.91 2.94 5.05
CA LEU A 220 -15.25 2.24 3.94
C LEU A 220 -16.19 2.11 2.74
N GLY A 221 -16.02 2.94 1.72
CA GLY A 221 -16.78 2.84 0.47
C GLY A 221 -16.23 1.79 -0.49
N ALA A 222 -17.05 1.39 -1.47
CA ALA A 222 -16.64 0.53 -2.58
C ALA A 222 -15.72 1.25 -3.56
N VAL A 223 -15.84 2.56 -3.63
CA VAL A 223 -14.96 3.48 -4.36
C VAL A 223 -14.70 4.70 -3.49
N MET A 224 -13.44 5.09 -3.36
CA MET A 224 -13.06 6.25 -2.55
C MET A 224 -11.93 7.03 -3.22
N LEU A 225 -11.96 8.35 -3.09
CA LEU A 225 -10.86 9.20 -3.52
C LEU A 225 -9.83 9.29 -2.40
N ASP A 226 -8.58 8.90 -2.67
CA ASP A 226 -7.43 9.02 -1.77
C ASP A 226 -7.72 8.54 -0.35
N ALA A 227 -8.43 7.40 -0.22
CA ALA A 227 -8.92 6.83 1.04
C ALA A 227 -9.74 7.85 1.87
N GLY A 228 -10.52 8.69 1.19
CA GLY A 228 -11.38 9.70 1.81
C GLY A 228 -10.66 10.95 2.30
N ARG A 229 -9.39 11.19 1.95
CA ARG A 229 -8.65 12.41 2.31
C ARG A 229 -9.33 13.65 1.73
N THR A 230 -9.47 14.69 2.56
CA THR A 230 -9.96 16.00 2.11
C THR A 230 -8.84 16.84 1.47
N ASP A 231 -7.59 16.56 1.84
CA ASP A 231 -6.37 17.06 1.22
C ASP A 231 -5.44 15.87 0.90
N PRO A 232 -5.35 15.43 -0.35
CA PRO A 232 -4.53 14.27 -0.74
C PRO A 232 -3.02 14.53 -0.66
N THR A 233 -2.57 15.76 -0.44
CA THR A 233 -1.14 16.08 -0.26
C THR A 233 -0.66 15.81 1.16
N GLU A 234 -1.57 15.57 2.10
CA GLU A 234 -1.28 15.37 3.51
C GLU A 234 -1.58 13.93 3.94
N ASN A 235 -0.62 13.26 4.57
CA ASN A 235 -0.81 11.88 5.05
C ASN A 235 -1.96 11.80 6.09
N TYR A 236 -1.95 12.69 7.08
CA TYR A 236 -2.97 12.77 8.13
C TYR A 236 -4.03 13.85 7.83
N SER A 237 -4.46 13.97 6.59
CA SER A 237 -5.59 14.81 6.21
C SER A 237 -6.88 14.32 6.88
N PRO A 238 -7.74 15.20 7.39
CA PRO A 238 -9.10 14.83 7.79
C PRO A 238 -9.78 14.00 6.70
N ARG A 239 -10.57 13.01 7.09
CA ARG A 239 -11.28 12.14 6.15
C ARG A 239 -12.74 12.58 5.98
N SER A 240 -13.31 12.21 4.86
CA SER A 240 -14.72 12.39 4.57
C SER A 240 -15.61 11.46 5.39
N ASN A 241 -16.81 11.92 5.75
CA ASN A 241 -17.85 11.08 6.32
C ASN A 241 -18.69 10.35 5.25
N THR A 242 -18.54 10.72 3.98
CA THR A 242 -19.34 10.22 2.84
C THR A 242 -18.46 9.94 1.62
N PRO A 243 -17.37 9.16 1.73
CA PRO A 243 -16.36 9.06 0.69
C PRO A 243 -16.88 8.46 -0.63
N ALA A 244 -17.85 7.54 -0.58
CA ALA A 244 -18.48 6.99 -1.79
C ALA A 244 -19.27 8.07 -2.55
N ALA A 245 -20.06 8.88 -1.83
CA ALA A 245 -20.77 9.99 -2.45
C ALA A 245 -19.83 11.04 -3.03
N ASP A 246 -18.69 11.31 -2.36
CA ASP A 246 -17.67 12.25 -2.85
C ASP A 246 -17.04 11.77 -4.16
N ALA A 247 -16.84 10.47 -4.33
CA ALA A 247 -16.39 9.88 -5.59
C ALA A 247 -17.43 10.07 -6.70
N GLY A 248 -18.72 9.86 -6.39
CA GLY A 248 -19.83 10.13 -7.32
C GLY A 248 -19.91 11.60 -7.73
N HIS A 249 -19.72 12.54 -6.80
CA HIS A 249 -19.68 13.98 -7.09
C HIS A 249 -18.47 14.33 -7.96
N ALA A 250 -17.30 13.74 -7.69
CA ALA A 250 -16.12 13.98 -8.50
C ALA A 250 -16.29 13.48 -9.94
N LEU A 251 -16.93 12.33 -10.14
CA LEU A 251 -17.29 11.85 -11.47
C LEU A 251 -18.27 12.79 -12.18
N ALA A 252 -19.33 13.24 -11.49
CA ALA A 252 -20.28 14.18 -12.05
C ALA A 252 -19.61 15.50 -12.48
N ASP A 253 -18.70 16.01 -11.66
CA ASP A 253 -17.93 17.23 -11.97
C ASP A 253 -17.02 17.02 -13.18
N ALA A 254 -16.30 15.90 -13.27
CA ALA A 254 -15.41 15.56 -14.38
C ALA A 254 -16.17 15.35 -15.70
N LEU A 255 -17.41 14.87 -15.65
CA LEU A 255 -18.33 14.75 -16.80
C LEU A 255 -18.97 16.08 -17.21
N GLY A 256 -18.64 17.20 -16.54
CA GLY A 256 -19.28 18.50 -16.78
C GLY A 256 -20.74 18.56 -16.31
N ALA A 257 -21.16 17.65 -15.45
CA ALA A 257 -22.52 17.49 -14.96
C ALA A 257 -22.62 17.84 -13.45
N ALA A 258 -22.00 18.92 -13.01
CA ALA A 258 -21.97 19.35 -11.59
C ALA A 258 -23.37 19.54 -10.95
N GLY A 259 -24.42 19.63 -11.75
CA GLY A 259 -25.82 19.71 -11.30
C GLY A 259 -26.54 18.35 -11.25
N ALA A 260 -25.86 17.25 -11.59
CA ALA A 260 -26.45 15.92 -11.52
C ALA A 260 -26.72 15.52 -10.06
N SER A 261 -27.79 14.77 -9.85
CA SER A 261 -28.04 14.16 -8.54
C SER A 261 -27.05 13.01 -8.28
N VAL A 262 -26.52 12.91 -7.06
CA VAL A 262 -25.68 11.79 -6.64
C VAL A 262 -26.36 11.02 -5.53
N SER A 263 -26.42 9.71 -5.66
CA SER A 263 -26.93 8.81 -4.62
C SER A 263 -26.00 7.61 -4.46
N VAL A 264 -26.02 6.98 -3.31
CA VAL A 264 -25.26 5.75 -3.00
C VAL A 264 -26.26 4.63 -2.75
N SER A 265 -26.05 3.47 -3.36
CA SER A 265 -26.83 2.26 -3.14
C SER A 265 -25.97 1.22 -2.44
N GLU A 266 -26.47 0.63 -1.37
CA GLU A 266 -25.87 -0.51 -0.68
C GLU A 266 -26.29 -1.85 -1.34
N ASP A 267 -27.31 -1.82 -2.18
CA ASP A 267 -27.75 -2.96 -2.99
C ASP A 267 -27.16 -2.85 -4.40
N PRO A 268 -26.86 -3.98 -5.07
CA PRO A 268 -26.38 -3.98 -6.46
C PRO A 268 -27.30 -3.18 -7.39
N VAL A 269 -26.70 -2.39 -8.30
CA VAL A 269 -27.43 -1.53 -9.25
C VAL A 269 -27.02 -1.91 -10.67
N GLY A 270 -28.02 -1.99 -11.58
CA GLY A 270 -27.79 -2.26 -13.00
C GLY A 270 -27.48 -3.72 -13.33
N GLU A 271 -27.78 -4.65 -12.44
CA GLU A 271 -27.88 -6.06 -12.75
C GLU A 271 -29.35 -6.44 -12.88
N GLU A 272 -29.73 -7.06 -14.01
CA GLU A 272 -31.06 -7.69 -14.08
C GLU A 272 -31.12 -8.79 -13.01
N ALA A 273 -32.17 -8.75 -12.20
CA ALA A 273 -32.44 -9.67 -11.08
C ALA A 273 -32.85 -11.08 -11.55
N ASP A 274 -32.30 -11.59 -12.62
CA ASP A 274 -32.57 -12.94 -13.13
C ASP A 274 -31.38 -13.87 -12.86
N GLY A 275 -31.25 -14.23 -11.58
CA GLY A 275 -30.43 -15.35 -11.13
C GLY A 275 -30.97 -16.70 -11.58
N ASP A 276 -30.85 -17.04 -12.84
CA ASP A 276 -30.78 -18.42 -13.31
C ASP A 276 -29.30 -18.73 -13.53
N GLY A 277 -28.69 -19.53 -12.65
CA GLY A 277 -27.31 -19.91 -12.64
C GLY A 277 -26.82 -20.64 -13.92
N SER A 278 -27.11 -20.12 -15.08
CA SER A 278 -26.49 -20.51 -16.33
C SER A 278 -25.28 -19.60 -16.59
N ASP A 279 -24.12 -20.12 -16.27
CA ASP A 279 -22.80 -19.70 -16.68
C ASP A 279 -22.74 -19.57 -18.22
N ASN A 280 -23.22 -18.45 -18.75
CA ASN A 280 -22.94 -17.99 -20.08
C ASN A 280 -21.98 -16.81 -19.93
N GLY A 281 -20.68 -17.16 -19.85
CA GLY A 281 -19.59 -16.18 -19.97
C GLY A 281 -19.84 -15.24 -21.15
N ASP A 282 -19.54 -13.96 -20.94
CA ASP A 282 -19.49 -12.88 -21.92
C ASP A 282 -20.79 -12.11 -22.24
N GLU A 283 -21.50 -11.56 -21.22
CA GLU A 283 -22.17 -10.27 -21.42
C GLU A 283 -22.21 -9.50 -20.10
N ALA A 284 -21.04 -9.08 -19.59
CA ALA A 284 -20.99 -7.91 -18.72
C ALA A 284 -21.57 -6.74 -19.52
N ALA A 285 -22.61 -6.06 -19.01
CA ALA A 285 -23.13 -4.85 -19.64
C ALA A 285 -21.94 -3.98 -20.06
N ASP A 286 -21.85 -3.62 -21.35
CA ASP A 286 -20.70 -2.87 -21.89
C ASP A 286 -20.44 -1.63 -21.01
N ALA A 287 -19.35 -1.63 -20.26
CA ALA A 287 -18.99 -0.52 -19.41
C ALA A 287 -18.71 0.72 -20.29
N LEU A 288 -19.27 1.87 -19.90
CA LEU A 288 -18.99 3.16 -20.53
C LEU A 288 -17.54 3.59 -20.32
N GLY A 289 -16.91 3.10 -19.25
CA GLY A 289 -15.52 3.32 -18.95
C GLY A 289 -15.08 2.44 -17.78
N THR A 290 -13.79 2.09 -17.75
CA THR A 290 -13.20 1.23 -16.72
C THR A 290 -11.77 1.67 -16.43
N VAL A 291 -11.42 1.73 -15.15
CA VAL A 291 -10.06 1.95 -14.66
C VAL A 291 -9.71 0.89 -13.60
N TYR A 292 -8.43 0.67 -13.39
CA TYR A 292 -7.93 -0.34 -12.47
C TYR A 292 -6.96 0.28 -11.47
N SER A 293 -7.05 -0.16 -10.21
CA SER A 293 -6.09 0.21 -9.17
C SER A 293 -4.64 -0.10 -9.58
N ALA A 294 -3.66 0.42 -8.87
CA ALA A 294 -2.31 -0.12 -8.94
C ALA A 294 -2.30 -1.61 -8.59
N PRO A 295 -1.29 -2.40 -9.03
CA PRO A 295 -1.13 -3.79 -8.64
C PRO A 295 -1.12 -3.96 -7.11
N LEU A 296 -1.57 -5.11 -6.62
CA LEU A 296 -1.58 -5.42 -5.18
C LEU A 296 -0.22 -5.12 -4.53
N GLY A 297 0.88 -5.48 -5.19
CA GLY A 297 2.23 -5.22 -4.69
C GLY A 297 2.51 -3.74 -4.43
N THR A 298 2.09 -2.85 -5.31
CA THR A 298 2.21 -1.40 -5.15
C THR A 298 1.31 -0.91 -4.01
N ARG A 299 0.06 -1.36 -3.96
CA ARG A 299 -0.89 -1.02 -2.89
C ARG A 299 -0.41 -1.47 -1.51
N LEU A 300 0.17 -2.67 -1.41
CA LEU A 300 0.77 -3.15 -0.16
C LEU A 300 1.98 -2.31 0.26
N ARG A 301 2.81 -1.88 -0.70
CA ARG A 301 3.92 -0.99 -0.41
C ARG A 301 3.42 0.35 0.17
N ASP A 302 2.44 0.98 -0.44
CA ASP A 302 1.84 2.23 0.06
C ASP A 302 1.21 2.03 1.44
N MET A 303 0.47 0.94 1.64
CA MET A 303 -0.11 0.56 2.93
C MET A 303 0.95 0.46 4.03
N MET A 304 2.11 -0.12 3.74
CA MET A 304 3.17 -0.32 4.72
C MET A 304 3.97 0.95 4.98
N LEU A 305 4.33 1.71 3.94
CA LEU A 305 5.11 2.94 4.05
C LEU A 305 4.35 4.06 4.76
N HIS A 306 3.10 4.28 4.37
CA HIS A 306 2.24 5.32 4.93
C HIS A 306 1.41 4.86 6.11
N SER A 307 1.41 3.55 6.38
CA SER A 307 0.56 2.93 7.41
C SER A 307 -0.93 3.23 7.20
N ASP A 308 -1.39 3.31 5.93
CA ASP A 308 -2.77 3.68 5.63
C ASP A 308 -3.76 2.63 6.13
N ASN A 309 -4.72 3.07 6.95
CA ASN A 309 -5.67 2.18 7.61
C ASN A 309 -6.77 1.73 6.65
N LEU A 310 -7.29 2.63 5.81
CA LEU A 310 -8.39 2.28 4.91
C LEU A 310 -7.94 1.36 3.79
N LEU A 311 -6.71 1.53 3.30
CA LEU A 311 -6.13 0.59 2.34
C LEU A 311 -5.93 -0.80 2.98
N ALA A 312 -5.56 -0.87 4.27
CA ALA A 312 -5.48 -2.16 4.96
C ALA A 312 -6.85 -2.84 5.10
N GLU A 313 -7.91 -2.07 5.39
CA GLU A 313 -9.26 -2.61 5.44
C GLU A 313 -9.77 -3.06 4.06
N ALA A 314 -9.48 -2.30 3.01
CA ALA A 314 -9.84 -2.67 1.64
C ALA A 314 -9.17 -4.00 1.24
N VAL A 315 -7.85 -4.10 1.42
CA VAL A 315 -7.08 -5.34 1.16
C VAL A 315 -7.60 -6.52 1.99
N GLY A 316 -7.93 -6.31 3.27
CA GLY A 316 -8.53 -7.38 4.09
C GLY A 316 -9.86 -7.89 3.54
N ARG A 317 -10.68 -6.99 2.94
CA ARG A 317 -11.94 -7.39 2.28
C ARG A 317 -11.69 -8.17 0.99
N GLU A 318 -10.65 -7.83 0.22
CA GLU A 318 -10.24 -8.60 -0.96
C GLU A 318 -9.81 -10.03 -0.55
N VAL A 319 -9.05 -10.17 0.54
CA VAL A 319 -8.70 -11.49 1.11
C VAL A 319 -9.95 -12.27 1.51
N ALA A 320 -10.92 -11.62 2.19
CA ALA A 320 -12.18 -12.27 2.57
C ALA A 320 -12.93 -12.79 1.34
N ALA A 321 -13.10 -11.96 0.32
CA ALA A 321 -13.78 -12.32 -0.92
C ALA A 321 -13.10 -13.49 -1.63
N ALA A 322 -11.77 -13.46 -1.77
CA ALA A 322 -11.01 -14.54 -2.41
C ALA A 322 -11.09 -15.87 -1.65
N ARG A 323 -11.33 -15.80 -0.33
CA ARG A 323 -11.54 -16.99 0.52
C ARG A 323 -13.01 -17.37 0.68
N GLY A 324 -13.91 -16.75 -0.08
CA GLY A 324 -15.35 -17.03 -0.04
C GLY A 324 -16.04 -16.65 1.28
N LYS A 325 -15.48 -15.66 1.99
CA LYS A 325 -16.06 -15.08 3.21
C LYS A 325 -16.76 -13.76 2.89
N SER A 326 -17.70 -13.36 3.75
CA SER A 326 -18.36 -12.06 3.64
C SER A 326 -17.36 -10.91 3.66
N ALA A 327 -17.54 -9.92 2.80
CA ALA A 327 -16.71 -8.71 2.74
C ALA A 327 -17.03 -7.73 3.90
N THR A 328 -17.11 -8.25 5.14
CA THR A 328 -17.32 -7.53 6.41
C THR A 328 -16.02 -7.40 7.20
N PHE A 329 -15.97 -6.56 8.26
CA PHE A 329 -14.81 -6.51 9.15
C PHE A 329 -14.50 -7.89 9.77
N SER A 330 -15.51 -8.61 10.25
CA SER A 330 -15.31 -9.93 10.82
C SER A 330 -14.88 -10.97 9.78
N GLY A 331 -15.49 -10.97 8.59
CA GLY A 331 -15.09 -11.88 7.52
C GLY A 331 -13.64 -11.68 7.08
N ALA A 332 -13.18 -10.41 7.02
CA ALA A 332 -11.80 -10.09 6.69
C ALA A 332 -10.82 -10.57 7.78
N THR A 333 -11.12 -10.31 9.05
CA THR A 333 -10.25 -10.76 10.16
C THR A 333 -10.22 -12.27 10.29
N ASP A 334 -11.34 -12.96 10.09
CA ASP A 334 -11.42 -14.41 10.09
C ASP A 334 -10.59 -15.01 8.92
N ALA A 335 -10.69 -14.43 7.72
CA ALA A 335 -9.92 -14.86 6.56
C ALA A 335 -8.41 -14.70 6.81
N ILE A 336 -7.98 -13.57 7.38
CA ILE A 336 -6.57 -13.32 7.72
C ILE A 336 -6.06 -14.38 8.69
N LEU A 337 -6.75 -14.60 9.82
CA LEU A 337 -6.30 -15.55 10.84
C LEU A 337 -6.27 -17.00 10.30
N GLU A 338 -7.27 -17.39 9.51
CA GLU A 338 -7.29 -18.70 8.87
C GLU A 338 -6.12 -18.89 7.90
N THR A 339 -5.84 -17.89 7.05
CA THR A 339 -4.69 -17.94 6.12
C THR A 339 -3.35 -18.07 6.86
N LEU A 340 -3.17 -17.33 7.95
CA LEU A 340 -1.96 -17.44 8.77
C LEU A 340 -1.84 -18.80 9.43
N GLY A 341 -2.95 -19.36 9.95
CA GLY A 341 -2.98 -20.71 10.53
C GLY A 341 -2.59 -21.79 9.52
N GLU A 342 -3.11 -21.71 8.29
CA GLU A 342 -2.76 -22.59 7.18
C GLU A 342 -1.28 -22.43 6.75
N ALA A 343 -0.72 -21.25 6.93
CA ALA A 343 0.70 -21.01 6.71
C ALA A 343 1.61 -21.51 7.84
N GLY A 344 1.05 -22.09 8.90
CA GLY A 344 1.79 -22.67 10.03
C GLY A 344 2.06 -21.70 11.18
N ILE A 345 1.44 -20.53 11.19
CA ILE A 345 1.53 -19.57 12.30
C ILE A 345 0.48 -19.93 13.37
N ASP A 346 0.92 -20.14 14.61
CA ASP A 346 -0.02 -20.38 15.74
C ASP A 346 -0.77 -19.08 16.08
N VAL A 347 -2.04 -19.03 15.70
CA VAL A 347 -2.92 -17.88 15.91
C VAL A 347 -3.97 -18.10 17.01
N ASP A 348 -3.91 -19.18 17.77
CA ASP A 348 -4.93 -19.56 18.75
C ASP A 348 -5.32 -18.47 19.76
N LYS A 349 -4.36 -17.57 20.09
CA LYS A 349 -4.58 -16.45 21.01
C LYS A 349 -4.77 -15.11 20.34
N ALA A 350 -4.73 -15.09 19.01
CA ALA A 350 -4.92 -13.85 18.25
C ALA A 350 -6.39 -13.42 18.29
N VAL A 351 -6.61 -12.13 18.38
CA VAL A 351 -7.92 -11.51 18.21
C VAL A 351 -7.75 -10.32 17.30
N LEU A 352 -8.45 -10.33 16.18
CA LEU A 352 -8.53 -9.18 15.27
C LEU A 352 -9.97 -8.65 15.23
N LYS A 353 -10.11 -7.34 15.23
CA LYS A 353 -11.35 -6.60 15.05
C LYS A 353 -11.36 -5.79 13.77
N ASP A 354 -10.17 -5.53 13.26
CA ASP A 354 -9.92 -4.85 11.99
C ASP A 354 -8.61 -5.36 11.37
N CYS A 355 -8.34 -4.95 10.13
CA CYS A 355 -7.17 -5.32 9.36
C CYS A 355 -6.03 -4.30 9.49
N SER A 356 -6.32 -3.12 10.01
CA SER A 356 -5.42 -1.98 10.09
C SER A 356 -4.64 -1.88 11.40
N GLY A 357 -5.23 -2.38 12.49
CA GLY A 357 -4.71 -2.23 13.83
C GLY A 357 -5.18 -0.96 14.55
N MET A 358 -6.23 -0.29 14.04
CA MET A 358 -6.85 0.86 14.70
C MET A 358 -7.61 0.47 15.96
N SER A 359 -8.22 -0.70 15.98
CA SER A 359 -8.96 -1.19 17.12
C SER A 359 -8.03 -1.49 18.30
N GLU A 360 -8.32 -0.91 19.45
CA GLU A 360 -7.64 -1.24 20.72
C GLU A 360 -8.00 -2.63 21.24
N ASP A 361 -9.01 -3.29 20.65
CA ASP A 361 -9.41 -4.65 20.98
C ASP A 361 -8.63 -5.73 20.23
N ASN A 362 -7.78 -5.37 19.28
CA ASN A 362 -6.86 -6.30 18.63
C ASN A 362 -5.85 -6.85 19.65
N ARG A 363 -5.55 -8.14 19.53
CA ARG A 363 -4.56 -8.84 20.36
C ARG A 363 -3.69 -9.72 19.49
N LEU A 364 -2.40 -9.40 19.40
CA LEU A 364 -1.38 -10.24 18.77
C LEU A 364 -0.19 -10.42 19.70
N SER A 365 0.53 -11.51 19.53
CA SER A 365 1.78 -11.78 20.26
C SER A 365 3.00 -11.38 19.42
N ALA A 366 4.13 -11.16 20.08
CA ALA A 366 5.39 -10.93 19.40
C ALA A 366 5.80 -12.13 18.54
N ARG A 367 5.49 -13.35 18.99
CA ARG A 367 5.76 -14.60 18.24
C ARG A 367 4.99 -14.63 16.93
N ILE A 368 3.71 -14.24 16.88
CA ILE A 368 2.92 -14.18 15.64
C ILE A 368 3.54 -13.19 14.65
N LEU A 369 3.86 -11.97 15.10
CA LEU A 369 4.39 -10.94 14.25
C LEU A 369 5.80 -11.25 13.73
N ASP A 370 6.65 -11.84 14.57
CA ASP A 370 7.97 -12.29 14.12
C ASP A 370 7.88 -13.54 13.24
N GLY A 371 6.93 -14.44 13.52
CA GLY A 371 6.69 -15.65 12.73
C GLY A 371 6.34 -15.33 11.26
N VAL A 372 5.47 -14.34 11.00
CA VAL A 372 5.15 -13.93 9.62
C VAL A 372 6.36 -13.29 8.93
N LEU A 373 7.22 -12.58 9.66
CA LEU A 373 8.45 -11.99 9.12
C LEU A 373 9.51 -13.07 8.84
N ALA A 374 9.66 -14.04 9.74
CA ALA A 374 10.57 -15.16 9.59
C ALA A 374 10.18 -16.04 8.38
N LEU A 375 8.87 -16.30 8.21
CA LEU A 375 8.34 -17.00 7.04
C LEU A 375 8.66 -16.23 5.75
N ALA A 376 8.43 -14.92 5.72
CA ALA A 376 8.75 -14.07 4.57
C ALA A 376 10.25 -13.97 4.27
N ALA A 377 11.10 -14.14 5.28
CA ALA A 377 12.55 -14.17 5.16
C ALA A 377 13.10 -15.53 4.71
N GLY A 378 12.25 -16.57 4.62
CA GLY A 378 12.65 -17.92 4.25
C GLY A 378 13.31 -18.70 5.38
N SER A 379 13.00 -18.36 6.64
CA SER A 379 13.49 -19.12 7.78
C SER A 379 12.94 -20.54 7.78
N PRO A 380 13.76 -21.58 8.09
CA PRO A 380 13.26 -22.94 8.26
C PRO A 380 12.21 -23.00 9.38
N VAL A 381 11.11 -23.71 9.15
CA VAL A 381 10.06 -23.92 10.15
C VAL A 381 10.35 -25.23 10.86
N SER A 382 10.99 -25.17 12.03
CA SER A 382 11.30 -26.29 13.00
C SER A 382 11.82 -27.62 12.45
N ASP A 383 12.69 -28.29 13.25
CA ASP A 383 13.42 -29.53 12.96
C ASP A 383 12.57 -30.78 12.66
N ASP A 384 11.24 -30.70 12.74
CA ASP A 384 10.32 -31.85 12.56
C ASP A 384 9.71 -31.90 11.12
N VAL A 385 10.19 -31.08 10.18
CA VAL A 385 9.63 -31.05 8.83
C VAL A 385 10.46 -31.92 7.88
N ASP A 386 9.76 -32.84 7.22
CA ASP A 386 10.28 -33.79 6.20
C ASP A 386 11.02 -33.01 5.08
N ASP A 387 12.12 -33.55 4.52
CA ASP A 387 12.91 -32.97 3.40
C ASP A 387 12.09 -32.50 2.18
N SER A 388 10.81 -32.90 2.09
CA SER A 388 9.86 -32.41 1.09
C SER A 388 9.33 -31.00 1.38
N ALA A 389 9.48 -30.50 2.61
CA ALA A 389 8.97 -29.19 3.03
C ALA A 389 9.92 -28.01 2.71
N ASP A 390 11.21 -28.28 2.44
CA ASP A 390 12.16 -27.22 2.06
C ASP A 390 11.74 -26.48 0.76
N GLY A 391 11.16 -27.21 -0.19
CA GLY A 391 10.61 -26.63 -1.41
C GLY A 391 9.40 -25.73 -1.15
N ASP A 392 8.49 -26.17 -0.28
CA ASP A 392 7.28 -25.44 0.08
C ASP A 392 7.60 -24.16 0.88
N ILE A 393 8.61 -24.20 1.76
CA ILE A 393 9.09 -23.00 2.49
C ILE A 393 9.71 -21.98 1.53
N ALA A 394 10.54 -22.44 0.59
CA ALA A 394 11.17 -21.57 -0.39
C ALA A 394 10.14 -20.89 -1.31
N ASP A 395 9.12 -21.63 -1.74
CA ASP A 395 8.04 -21.11 -2.57
C ASP A 395 7.21 -20.06 -1.80
N ARG A 396 6.82 -20.33 -0.56
CA ARG A 396 6.10 -19.36 0.30
C ARG A 396 6.94 -18.12 0.61
N ALA A 397 8.23 -18.27 0.88
CA ALA A 397 9.12 -17.14 1.11
C ALA A 397 9.26 -16.27 -0.16
N ALA A 398 9.26 -16.88 -1.35
CA ALA A 398 9.30 -16.14 -2.60
C ALA A 398 8.04 -15.29 -2.80
N GLU A 399 6.86 -15.84 -2.49
CA GLU A 399 5.59 -15.10 -2.52
C GLU A 399 5.57 -13.96 -1.49
N LEU A 400 6.07 -14.20 -0.27
CA LEU A 400 6.07 -13.24 0.83
C LEU A 400 7.21 -12.21 0.79
N ARG A 401 8.20 -12.36 -0.09
CA ARG A 401 9.36 -11.46 -0.13
C ARG A 401 8.97 -9.98 -0.25
N LEU A 402 7.90 -9.69 -0.98
CA LEU A 402 7.41 -8.33 -1.14
C LEU A 402 7.04 -7.68 0.20
N LEU A 403 6.62 -8.46 1.20
CA LEU A 403 6.36 -7.95 2.55
C LEU A 403 7.60 -7.24 3.12
N LEU A 404 8.78 -7.86 2.98
CA LEU A 404 10.03 -7.30 3.52
C LEU A 404 10.50 -6.08 2.73
N ASP A 405 10.28 -6.08 1.41
CA ASP A 405 10.63 -4.95 0.53
C ASP A 405 9.70 -3.74 0.74
N ALA A 406 8.47 -3.99 1.21
CA ALA A 406 7.49 -2.95 1.52
C ALA A 406 7.71 -2.27 2.88
N LEU A 407 8.58 -2.81 3.76
CA LEU A 407 8.81 -2.26 5.08
C LEU A 407 9.55 -0.91 5.03
N PRO A 408 9.11 0.11 5.80
CA PRO A 408 9.87 1.34 6.02
C PRO A 408 11.31 1.09 6.45
N VAL A 409 12.22 1.92 5.97
CA VAL A 409 13.66 1.85 6.27
C VAL A 409 14.05 2.93 7.27
N ALA A 410 14.74 2.53 8.35
CA ALA A 410 15.22 3.43 9.40
C ALA A 410 16.05 4.58 8.83
N ALA A 411 15.69 5.84 9.18
CA ALA A 411 16.28 7.09 8.74
C ALA A 411 16.25 7.33 7.21
N ALA A 412 15.32 6.65 6.47
CA ALA A 412 15.26 6.78 5.03
C ALA A 412 13.85 7.06 4.50
N ASP A 413 12.85 6.20 4.80
CA ASP A 413 11.52 6.35 4.24
C ASP A 413 10.38 5.98 5.20
N GLY A 414 9.15 6.23 4.75
CA GLY A 414 7.93 5.88 5.44
C GLY A 414 7.89 6.39 6.88
N THR A 415 7.26 5.63 7.77
CA THR A 415 7.10 5.97 9.19
C THR A 415 8.40 5.88 10.02
N LEU A 416 9.52 5.51 9.40
CA LEU A 416 10.85 5.48 10.01
C LEU A 416 11.80 6.57 9.49
N SER A 417 11.34 7.45 8.58
CA SER A 417 12.17 8.48 7.94
C SER A 417 12.82 9.46 8.91
N ASP A 418 12.11 9.79 9.99
CA ASP A 418 12.55 10.73 11.04
C ASP A 418 13.04 10.04 12.32
N ARG A 419 13.14 8.71 12.31
CA ARG A 419 13.65 7.88 13.42
C ARG A 419 15.09 7.44 13.14
N TYR A 420 15.80 6.97 14.16
CA TYR A 420 17.21 6.54 14.06
C TYR A 420 18.18 7.64 13.61
N LEU A 421 17.81 8.90 13.76
CA LEU A 421 18.66 10.04 13.41
C LEU A 421 19.76 10.26 14.45
N SER A 422 20.74 11.10 14.09
CA SER A 422 21.87 11.43 14.99
C SER A 422 21.39 11.94 16.35
N GLY A 423 21.90 11.36 17.43
CA GLY A 423 21.53 11.69 18.80
C GLY A 423 20.33 10.94 19.36
N SER A 424 19.70 10.04 18.60
CA SER A 424 18.60 9.20 19.07
C SER A 424 19.03 8.07 20.03
N GLY A 425 20.32 7.71 20.02
CA GLY A 425 20.86 6.53 20.70
C GLY A 425 20.61 5.22 19.94
N ALA A 426 19.97 5.29 18.76
CA ALA A 426 19.72 4.18 17.86
C ALA A 426 20.31 4.39 16.46
N GLU A 427 21.01 5.50 16.23
CA GLU A 427 21.55 5.92 14.94
C GLU A 427 22.45 4.87 14.27
N SER A 428 23.01 3.96 15.04
CA SER A 428 23.81 2.86 14.51
C SER A 428 23.02 1.90 13.61
N ALA A 429 21.70 1.87 13.75
CA ALA A 429 20.81 1.00 12.97
C ALA A 429 20.14 1.72 11.78
N ALA A 430 20.48 3.00 11.53
CA ALA A 430 20.02 3.74 10.35
C ALA A 430 20.36 2.98 9.06
N GLY A 431 19.37 2.84 8.15
CA GLY A 431 19.50 2.12 6.89
C GLY A 431 19.61 0.59 7.02
N ARG A 432 19.61 0.03 8.24
CA ARG A 432 19.75 -1.41 8.49
C ARG A 432 18.49 -2.06 9.03
N VAL A 433 17.71 -1.34 9.83
CA VAL A 433 16.38 -1.78 10.27
C VAL A 433 15.37 -1.46 9.18
N ARG A 434 14.58 -2.46 8.82
CA ARG A 434 13.36 -2.34 8.00
C ARG A 434 12.21 -2.84 8.85
N ALA A 435 11.24 -1.99 9.19
CA ALA A 435 10.22 -2.40 10.13
C ALA A 435 8.89 -1.66 9.95
N LYS A 436 7.81 -2.38 10.21
CA LYS A 436 6.49 -1.78 10.41
C LYS A 436 6.40 -1.23 11.83
N THR A 437 5.94 0.01 11.93
CA THR A 437 5.64 0.67 13.19
C THR A 437 4.18 0.50 13.57
N GLY A 438 3.89 0.51 14.86
CA GLY A 438 2.54 0.62 15.40
C GLY A 438 2.50 1.69 16.49
N THR A 439 1.45 2.51 16.49
CA THR A 439 1.26 3.54 17.53
C THR A 439 -0.22 3.82 17.73
N LEU A 440 -0.67 3.75 18.98
CA LEU A 440 -1.93 4.28 19.49
C LEU A 440 -1.65 4.95 20.83
N ASP A 441 -2.67 5.47 21.50
CA ASP A 441 -2.49 6.03 22.84
C ASP A 441 -2.00 4.95 23.82
N GLY A 442 -0.86 5.17 24.45
CA GLY A 442 -0.24 4.20 25.34
C GLY A 442 0.30 2.93 24.66
N VAL A 443 0.35 2.85 23.34
CA VAL A 443 0.76 1.65 22.60
C VAL A 443 1.84 1.99 21.58
N ASN A 444 2.92 1.22 21.59
CA ASN A 444 3.98 1.26 20.59
C ASN A 444 4.34 -0.14 20.13
N ALA A 445 4.66 -0.30 18.84
CA ALA A 445 5.12 -1.54 18.25
C ALA A 445 6.20 -1.28 17.20
N LEU A 446 7.10 -2.23 17.04
CA LEU A 446 8.13 -2.24 16.01
C LEU A 446 8.42 -3.70 15.65
N ALA A 447 8.15 -4.09 14.41
CA ALA A 447 8.39 -5.45 13.94
C ALA A 447 8.95 -5.45 12.52
N GLY A 448 10.01 -6.21 12.27
CA GLY A 448 10.71 -6.16 11.00
C GLY A 448 11.97 -7.00 10.95
N THR A 449 12.90 -6.57 10.11
CA THR A 449 14.19 -7.23 9.90
C THR A 449 15.35 -6.29 10.14
N LEU A 450 16.49 -6.87 10.45
CA LEU A 450 17.74 -6.12 10.52
C LEU A 450 18.93 -6.99 10.09
N THR A 451 19.96 -6.34 9.53
CA THR A 451 21.26 -6.97 9.26
C THR A 451 22.23 -6.58 10.35
N THR A 452 22.81 -7.55 11.05
CA THR A 452 23.81 -7.37 12.11
C THR A 452 25.17 -6.90 11.55
N ASP A 453 26.10 -6.51 12.41
CA ASP A 453 27.46 -6.17 12.01
C ASP A 453 28.25 -7.40 11.49
N SER A 454 27.87 -8.61 11.90
CA SER A 454 28.41 -9.86 11.37
C SER A 454 27.84 -10.25 10.00
N GLY A 455 26.84 -9.53 9.49
CA GLY A 455 26.14 -9.80 8.22
C GLY A 455 24.98 -10.79 8.33
N ARG A 456 24.61 -11.23 9.54
CA ARG A 456 23.41 -12.06 9.73
C ARG A 456 22.14 -11.25 9.62
N VAL A 457 21.10 -11.88 9.11
CA VAL A 457 19.75 -11.30 9.05
C VAL A 457 18.93 -11.87 10.19
N LEU A 458 18.32 -10.98 10.96
CA LEU A 458 17.42 -11.29 12.04
C LEU A 458 16.04 -10.76 11.72
N THR A 459 14.99 -11.47 12.10
CA THR A 459 13.65 -10.92 12.24
C THR A 459 13.36 -10.62 13.69
N PHE A 460 12.48 -9.67 13.95
CA PHE A 460 12.10 -9.32 15.31
C PHE A 460 10.70 -8.70 15.37
N ALA A 461 10.05 -8.87 16.51
CA ALA A 461 8.84 -8.14 16.86
C ALA A 461 8.89 -7.70 18.32
N PHE A 462 8.64 -6.42 18.57
CA PHE A 462 8.55 -5.82 19.89
C PHE A 462 7.23 -5.08 20.06
N LEU A 463 6.49 -5.40 21.10
CA LEU A 463 5.25 -4.73 21.49
C LEU A 463 5.43 -4.08 22.85
N SER A 464 4.93 -2.87 23.03
CA SER A 464 5.04 -2.05 24.24
C SER A 464 3.70 -1.40 24.51
N ASN A 465 3.05 -1.76 25.64
CA ASN A 465 1.77 -1.20 26.05
C ASN A 465 1.89 -0.51 27.43
N GLY A 466 1.11 0.53 27.66
CA GLY A 466 1.21 1.37 28.85
C GLY A 466 2.48 2.24 28.84
N SER A 467 2.96 2.61 27.66
CA SER A 467 4.15 3.44 27.44
C SER A 467 3.76 4.82 26.92
N ASP A 468 4.57 5.83 27.23
CA ASP A 468 4.47 7.13 26.55
C ASP A 468 4.83 6.97 25.06
N GLN A 469 4.16 7.73 24.19
CA GLN A 469 4.31 7.56 22.74
C GLN A 469 5.74 7.80 22.29
N ASP A 470 6.35 8.93 22.61
CA ASP A 470 7.67 9.31 22.12
C ASP A 470 8.79 8.54 22.84
N ALA A 471 8.69 8.42 24.16
CA ALA A 471 9.66 7.70 24.96
C ALA A 471 9.64 6.20 24.66
N GLY A 472 8.45 5.62 24.46
CA GLY A 472 8.26 4.21 24.08
C GLY A 472 8.82 3.92 22.69
N ARG A 473 8.55 4.78 21.69
CA ARG A 473 9.15 4.68 20.35
C ARG A 473 10.67 4.67 20.40
N ALA A 474 11.26 5.66 21.10
CA ALA A 474 12.71 5.77 21.23
C ALA A 474 13.30 4.56 21.95
N ALA A 475 12.61 3.98 22.94
CA ALA A 475 13.05 2.78 23.61
C ALA A 475 13.03 1.55 22.71
N LEU A 476 11.98 1.37 21.88
CA LEU A 476 11.91 0.31 20.87
C LEU A 476 13.03 0.45 19.82
N ASP A 477 13.34 1.68 19.38
CA ASP A 477 14.44 1.93 18.44
C ASP A 477 15.80 1.49 19.03
N ARG A 478 16.06 1.82 20.30
CA ARG A 478 17.26 1.38 20.99
C ARG A 478 17.33 -0.13 21.17
N LEU A 479 16.17 -0.76 21.43
CA LEU A 479 16.08 -2.21 21.55
C LEU A 479 16.43 -2.90 20.22
N ALA A 480 15.84 -2.45 19.10
CA ALA A 480 16.18 -2.95 17.77
C ALA A 480 17.64 -2.66 17.38
N ALA A 481 18.15 -1.44 17.69
CA ALA A 481 19.54 -1.09 17.39
C ALA A 481 20.56 -1.94 18.18
N ALA A 482 20.22 -2.42 19.36
CA ALA A 482 21.09 -3.30 20.15
C ALA A 482 21.32 -4.66 19.47
N LEU A 483 20.34 -5.17 18.71
CA LEU A 483 20.48 -6.40 17.94
C LEU A 483 21.55 -6.31 16.84
N ARG A 484 21.93 -5.12 16.41
CA ARG A 484 22.96 -4.97 15.38
C ARG A 484 24.32 -5.55 15.79
N LYS A 485 24.63 -5.57 17.07
CA LYS A 485 25.96 -5.91 17.61
C LYS A 485 26.13 -7.39 17.94
N VAL A 486 25.12 -8.19 17.69
CA VAL A 486 25.12 -9.63 18.00
C VAL A 486 25.43 -10.48 16.78
#